data_203454d12925a1abaecff71017153190
#
_entry.id   203454d12925a1abaecff71017153190
#
_cell.length_a   1.000
_cell.length_b   1.000
_cell.length_c   1.000
_cell.angle_alpha   90.00
_cell.angle_beta   90.00
_cell.angle_gamma   90.00
#
_symmetry.space_group_name_H-M   'P 1'
#
loop_
_entity.id
_entity.type
_entity.pdbx_description
1 polymer ?
#
loop_
_entity_poly.entity_id
_entity_poly.type
_entity_poly.pdbx_seq_one_letter_code
_entity_poly.pdbx_strand_id
1 'polypeptide(L)'
;SFSQEIVSNPNVRLNYQEFTGRLGRLANSLTAMGISEKMRVGIMDWDTHRYLEYFFAVPMMGAVLHTINVRLSPKQVLYTINHARPDLIIVHQDFMPLIEELKLEFEREIIIIPIGYGEKYEDWISSSSTSFNFPEFDENRTATLFYTTGTTGDPKGVTYSHRQLVLHTLGLLAGFGSFSGDSGLHRDDVYMPLTPLFHVHGWGFPYAATMLGLRQVYPNRYDPETILQLIDS
;
A
#
# COMPACT_ATOMS: atom_id res chain seq x y z
N SER A 1 -14.26 -15.27 -3.59
CA SER A 1 -15.13 -15.44 -4.77
C SER A 1 -14.59 -14.59 -5.91
N PHE A 2 -14.51 -15.13 -7.13
CA PHE A 2 -14.08 -14.37 -8.32
C PHE A 2 -15.08 -13.26 -8.72
N SER A 3 -16.23 -13.19 -8.06
CA SER A 3 -17.26 -12.19 -8.28
C SER A 3 -17.13 -10.92 -7.44
N GLN A 4 -16.23 -10.89 -6.45
CA GLN A 4 -16.01 -9.70 -5.64
C GLN A 4 -15.02 -8.76 -6.35
N GLU A 5 -15.27 -7.46 -6.22
CA GLU A 5 -14.56 -6.42 -6.94
C GLU A 5 -13.66 -5.60 -6.01
N ILE A 6 -12.56 -5.11 -6.58
CA ILE A 6 -11.75 -4.03 -6.04
C ILE A 6 -12.04 -2.81 -6.90
N VAL A 7 -12.71 -1.83 -6.31
CA VAL A 7 -13.11 -0.59 -6.97
C VAL A 7 -12.20 0.54 -6.51
N SER A 8 -11.67 1.31 -7.45
CA SER A 8 -10.86 2.49 -7.13
C SER A 8 -11.13 3.57 -8.13
N ASN A 9 -11.65 4.69 -7.66
CA ASN A 9 -12.20 5.71 -8.54
C ASN A 9 -13.36 5.11 -9.39
N PRO A 10 -14.40 5.84 -9.75
CA PRO A 10 -15.57 5.25 -10.42
C PRO A 10 -15.25 4.40 -11.65
N ASN A 11 -14.07 4.58 -12.24
CA ASN A 11 -13.68 3.97 -13.51
C ASN A 11 -12.76 2.74 -13.41
N VAL A 12 -12.24 2.40 -12.24
CA VAL A 12 -11.36 1.23 -12.07
C VAL A 12 -12.08 0.16 -11.28
N ARG A 13 -12.35 -0.97 -11.94
CA ARG A 13 -12.93 -2.17 -11.34
C ARG A 13 -12.07 -3.36 -11.69
N LEU A 14 -11.62 -4.09 -10.69
CA LEU A 14 -10.77 -5.27 -10.82
C LEU A 14 -11.41 -6.41 -10.06
N ASN A 15 -11.40 -7.60 -10.63
CA ASN A 15 -11.63 -8.80 -9.84
C ASN A 15 -10.32 -9.27 -9.17
N TYR A 16 -10.40 -10.23 -8.24
CA TYR A 16 -9.22 -10.72 -7.51
C TYR A 16 -8.23 -11.49 -8.39
N GLN A 17 -8.67 -12.05 -9.52
CA GLN A 17 -7.75 -12.70 -10.48
C GLN A 17 -6.93 -11.64 -11.23
N GLU A 18 -7.56 -10.58 -11.68
CA GLU A 18 -6.88 -9.42 -12.29
C GLU A 18 -5.92 -8.79 -11.28
N PHE A 19 -6.37 -8.58 -10.06
CA PHE A 19 -5.52 -8.07 -8.98
C PHE A 19 -4.27 -8.95 -8.79
N THR A 20 -4.41 -10.28 -8.72
CA THR A 20 -3.27 -11.19 -8.60
C THR A 20 -2.30 -11.06 -9.78
N GLY A 21 -2.80 -10.98 -11.01
CA GLY A 21 -1.97 -10.77 -12.19
C GLY A 21 -1.23 -9.42 -12.13
N ARG A 22 -1.85 -8.38 -11.59
CA ARG A 22 -1.25 -7.06 -11.40
C ARG A 22 -0.13 -7.06 -10.36
N LEU A 23 -0.25 -7.88 -9.28
CA LEU A 23 0.85 -8.08 -8.34
C LEU A 23 2.09 -8.63 -9.04
N GLY A 24 1.92 -9.60 -9.94
CA GLY A 24 3.03 -10.13 -10.75
C GLY A 24 3.64 -9.06 -11.66
N ARG A 25 2.82 -8.25 -12.33
CA ARG A 25 3.31 -7.14 -13.17
C ARG A 25 4.12 -6.12 -12.36
N LEU A 26 3.60 -5.69 -11.20
CA LEU A 26 4.29 -4.73 -10.33
C LEU A 26 5.63 -5.31 -9.82
N ALA A 27 5.66 -6.57 -9.38
CA ALA A 27 6.87 -7.23 -8.94
C ALA A 27 7.93 -7.31 -10.05
N ASN A 28 7.53 -7.67 -11.28
CA ASN A 28 8.42 -7.67 -12.44
C ASN A 28 8.93 -6.27 -12.78
N SER A 29 8.07 -5.25 -12.75
CA SER A 29 8.45 -3.86 -13.01
C SER A 29 9.44 -3.33 -11.96
N LEU A 30 9.23 -3.64 -10.69
CA LEU A 30 10.17 -3.29 -9.62
C LEU A 30 11.51 -4.01 -9.78
N THR A 31 11.48 -5.29 -10.15
CA THR A 31 12.71 -6.07 -10.42
C THR A 31 13.49 -5.48 -11.59
N ALA A 32 12.82 -5.04 -12.65
CA ALA A 32 13.44 -4.35 -13.79
C ALA A 32 14.10 -3.02 -13.39
N MET A 33 13.62 -2.38 -12.31
CA MET A 33 14.24 -1.19 -11.70
C MET A 33 15.37 -1.54 -10.72
N GLY A 34 15.74 -2.81 -10.59
CA GLY A 34 16.80 -3.29 -9.70
C GLY A 34 16.36 -3.57 -8.27
N ILE A 35 15.06 -3.52 -7.97
CA ILE A 35 14.57 -3.87 -6.63
C ILE A 35 14.61 -5.37 -6.42
N SER A 36 15.16 -5.76 -5.28
CA SER A 36 15.32 -7.15 -4.85
C SER A 36 15.01 -7.31 -3.36
N GLU A 37 15.18 -8.51 -2.84
CA GLU A 37 14.96 -8.81 -1.43
C GLU A 37 15.71 -7.85 -0.49
N LYS A 38 15.07 -7.49 0.61
CA LYS A 38 15.56 -6.57 1.66
C LYS A 38 15.69 -5.10 1.25
N MET A 39 15.59 -4.77 -0.03
CA MET A 39 15.53 -3.40 -0.48
C MET A 39 14.23 -2.74 -0.04
N ARG A 40 14.23 -1.42 0.10
CA ARG A 40 13.09 -0.67 0.62
C ARG A 40 12.42 0.13 -0.48
N VAL A 41 11.11 -0.03 -0.62
CA VAL A 41 10.28 0.70 -1.58
C VAL A 41 9.39 1.67 -0.82
N GLY A 42 9.64 2.96 -0.98
CA GLY A 42 8.82 4.03 -0.42
C GLY A 42 7.59 4.31 -1.27
N ILE A 43 6.46 4.61 -0.63
CA ILE A 43 5.21 4.93 -1.31
C ILE A 43 4.67 6.26 -0.82
N MET A 44 4.44 7.19 -1.75
CA MET A 44 3.70 8.43 -1.55
C MET A 44 2.55 8.49 -2.56
N ASP A 45 1.43 7.88 -2.21
CA ASP A 45 0.24 7.79 -3.08
C ASP A 45 -1.04 8.03 -2.26
N TRP A 46 -2.16 8.25 -2.96
CA TRP A 46 -3.49 8.27 -2.40
C TRP A 46 -4.04 6.85 -2.20
N ASP A 47 -5.11 6.71 -1.43
CA ASP A 47 -5.73 5.43 -1.10
C ASP A 47 -6.49 4.84 -2.30
N THR A 48 -5.78 4.13 -3.14
CA THR A 48 -6.26 3.53 -4.40
C THR A 48 -5.99 2.03 -4.44
N HIS A 49 -6.49 1.36 -5.49
CA HIS A 49 -6.14 -0.03 -5.80
C HIS A 49 -4.62 -0.26 -5.90
N ARG A 50 -3.87 0.75 -6.37
CA ARG A 50 -2.39 0.69 -6.43
C ARG A 50 -1.79 0.52 -5.04
N TYR A 51 -2.36 1.23 -4.04
CA TYR A 51 -1.88 1.10 -2.66
C TYR A 51 -2.07 -0.33 -2.13
N LEU A 52 -3.19 -0.98 -2.49
CA LEU A 52 -3.41 -2.39 -2.18
C LEU A 52 -2.38 -3.28 -2.89
N GLU A 53 -2.06 -2.98 -4.15
CA GLU A 53 -1.02 -3.71 -4.89
C GLU A 53 0.35 -3.60 -4.20
N TYR A 54 0.73 -2.42 -3.71
CA TYR A 54 1.99 -2.23 -2.97
C TYR A 54 2.01 -3.04 -1.67
N PHE A 55 0.90 -3.13 -0.95
CA PHE A 55 0.81 -3.91 0.29
C PHE A 55 1.10 -5.39 0.10
N PHE A 56 0.83 -5.92 -1.08
CA PHE A 56 1.10 -7.32 -1.38
C PHE A 56 2.37 -7.52 -2.20
N ALA A 57 2.51 -6.89 -3.35
CA ALA A 57 3.61 -7.16 -4.26
C ALA A 57 4.99 -6.88 -3.64
N VAL A 58 5.16 -5.74 -2.96
CA VAL A 58 6.45 -5.35 -2.39
C VAL A 58 6.91 -6.34 -1.29
N PRO A 59 6.10 -6.65 -0.26
CA PRO A 59 6.50 -7.66 0.72
C PRO A 59 6.64 -9.06 0.13
N MET A 60 5.74 -9.49 -0.77
CA MET A 60 5.79 -10.83 -1.35
C MET A 60 7.06 -11.08 -2.17
N MET A 61 7.67 -10.06 -2.77
CA MET A 61 8.97 -10.21 -3.43
C MET A 61 10.17 -10.15 -2.46
N GLY A 62 9.93 -10.10 -1.15
CA GLY A 62 10.95 -10.03 -0.09
C GLY A 62 11.55 -8.64 0.12
N ALA A 63 11.02 -7.61 -0.53
CA ALA A 63 11.36 -6.21 -0.29
C ALA A 63 10.57 -5.66 0.92
N VAL A 64 10.94 -4.49 1.41
CA VAL A 64 10.30 -3.83 2.55
C VAL A 64 9.46 -2.66 2.05
N LEU A 65 8.16 -2.72 2.29
CA LEU A 65 7.25 -1.62 1.98
C LEU A 65 7.39 -0.50 3.02
N HIS A 66 7.76 0.70 2.60
CA HIS A 66 7.77 1.90 3.44
C HIS A 66 6.61 2.83 3.04
N THR A 67 5.57 2.89 3.85
CA THR A 67 4.45 3.81 3.63
C THR A 67 4.80 5.19 4.18
N ILE A 68 4.97 6.18 3.30
CA ILE A 68 5.37 7.55 3.68
C ILE A 68 4.11 8.35 3.98
N ASN A 69 4.04 8.92 5.18
CA ASN A 69 2.92 9.75 5.59
C ASN A 69 2.98 11.12 4.91
N VAL A 70 2.12 11.32 3.92
CA VAL A 70 2.05 12.55 3.11
C VAL A 70 1.46 13.76 3.85
N ARG A 71 0.96 13.58 5.08
CA ARG A 71 0.43 14.65 5.94
C ARG A 71 1.46 15.23 6.91
N LEU A 72 2.68 14.70 6.91
CA LEU A 72 3.77 15.25 7.69
C LEU A 72 4.28 16.57 7.11
N SER A 73 4.93 17.38 7.95
CA SER A 73 5.64 18.55 7.45
C SER A 73 6.80 18.14 6.52
N PRO A 74 7.24 18.99 5.57
CA PRO A 74 8.37 18.69 4.69
C PRO A 74 9.60 18.20 5.43
N LYS A 75 9.96 18.85 6.54
CA LYS A 75 11.09 18.46 7.41
C LYS A 75 10.92 17.04 7.97
N GLN A 76 9.71 16.67 8.40
CA GLN A 76 9.45 15.34 8.93
C GLN A 76 9.44 14.28 7.82
N VAL A 77 8.92 14.60 6.62
CA VAL A 77 9.01 13.72 5.45
C VAL A 77 10.46 13.43 5.11
N LEU A 78 11.29 14.49 5.01
CA LEU A 78 12.73 14.35 4.77
C LEU A 78 13.40 13.46 5.83
N TYR A 79 13.11 13.72 7.12
CA TYR A 79 13.64 12.89 8.20
C TYR A 79 13.26 11.42 8.03
N THR A 80 11.98 11.12 7.72
CA THR A 80 11.54 9.72 7.56
C THR A 80 12.20 9.05 6.35
N ILE A 81 12.39 9.76 5.25
CA ILE A 81 13.07 9.25 4.06
C ILE A 81 14.55 8.97 4.38
N ASN A 82 15.28 9.91 4.96
CA ASN A 82 16.68 9.75 5.28
C ASN A 82 16.92 8.65 6.34
N HIS A 83 16.03 8.55 7.33
CA HIS A 83 16.09 7.50 8.34
C HIS A 83 15.72 6.11 7.79
N ALA A 84 14.67 6.02 6.95
CA ALA A 84 14.26 4.77 6.35
C ALA A 84 15.21 4.30 5.24
N ARG A 85 15.88 5.24 4.54
CA ARG A 85 16.82 4.97 3.45
C ARG A 85 16.22 4.07 2.35
N PRO A 86 15.09 4.43 1.75
CA PRO A 86 14.51 3.65 0.66
C PRO A 86 15.46 3.62 -0.55
N ASP A 87 15.40 2.55 -1.32
CA ASP A 87 16.15 2.39 -2.55
C ASP A 87 15.38 2.99 -3.74
N LEU A 88 14.05 2.96 -3.65
CA LEU A 88 13.12 3.52 -4.63
C LEU A 88 11.93 4.12 -3.91
N ILE A 89 11.40 5.23 -4.44
CA ILE A 89 10.12 5.82 -3.99
C ILE A 89 9.18 5.94 -5.19
N ILE A 90 7.98 5.40 -5.08
CA ILE A 90 6.87 5.63 -6.01
C ILE A 90 6.09 6.84 -5.50
N VAL A 91 5.94 7.86 -6.34
CA VAL A 91 5.40 9.16 -5.94
C VAL A 91 4.25 9.57 -6.83
N HIS A 92 3.06 9.77 -6.24
CA HIS A 92 1.95 10.36 -6.97
C HIS A 92 2.28 11.81 -7.36
N GLN A 93 1.84 12.24 -8.54
CA GLN A 93 2.17 13.56 -9.10
C GLN A 93 1.84 14.73 -8.18
N ASP A 94 0.82 14.60 -7.31
CA ASP A 94 0.46 15.65 -6.35
C ASP A 94 1.55 15.90 -5.30
N PHE A 95 2.40 14.90 -5.05
CA PHE A 95 3.51 14.97 -4.09
C PHE A 95 4.87 15.20 -4.77
N MET A 96 4.93 15.20 -6.09
CA MET A 96 6.18 15.45 -6.83
C MET A 96 6.83 16.79 -6.49
N PRO A 97 6.07 17.93 -6.37
CA PRO A 97 6.69 19.19 -5.97
C PRO A 97 7.44 19.13 -4.63
N LEU A 98 6.87 18.40 -3.65
CA LEU A 98 7.53 18.19 -2.37
C LEU A 98 8.82 17.35 -2.52
N ILE A 99 8.76 16.25 -3.28
CA ILE A 99 9.95 15.40 -3.51
C ILE A 99 11.04 16.15 -4.28
N GLU A 100 10.68 16.96 -5.28
CA GLU A 100 11.64 17.77 -6.03
C GLU A 100 12.38 18.77 -5.14
N GLU A 101 11.70 19.35 -4.14
CA GLU A 101 12.32 20.20 -3.13
C GLU A 101 13.24 19.40 -2.22
N LEU A 102 12.75 18.28 -1.66
CA LEU A 102 13.48 17.52 -0.65
C LEU A 102 14.63 16.67 -1.20
N LYS A 103 14.60 16.27 -2.47
CA LYS A 103 15.62 15.37 -3.04
C LYS A 103 17.06 15.92 -2.99
N LEU A 104 17.21 17.23 -2.89
CA LEU A 104 18.52 17.89 -2.75
C LEU A 104 19.16 17.64 -1.37
N GLU A 105 18.37 17.24 -0.39
CA GLU A 105 18.77 16.95 0.99
C GLU A 105 18.73 15.44 1.31
N PHE A 106 18.53 14.58 0.30
CA PHE A 106 18.61 13.13 0.50
C PHE A 106 20.06 12.71 0.79
N GLU A 107 20.25 11.92 1.84
CA GLU A 107 21.57 11.42 2.26
C GLU A 107 22.14 10.33 1.34
N ARG A 108 21.34 9.86 0.37
CA ARG A 108 21.76 8.89 -0.65
C ARG A 108 20.95 9.09 -1.92
N GLU A 109 21.44 8.53 -3.00
CA GLU A 109 20.67 8.43 -4.25
C GLU A 109 19.47 7.50 -4.06
N ILE A 110 18.29 7.93 -4.51
CA ILE A 110 17.01 7.22 -4.45
C ILE A 110 16.37 7.29 -5.83
N ILE A 111 15.93 6.13 -6.34
CA ILE A 111 15.18 6.08 -7.60
C ILE A 111 13.77 6.64 -7.36
N ILE A 112 13.35 7.63 -8.14
CA ILE A 112 12.01 8.22 -8.04
C ILE A 112 11.18 7.81 -9.25
N ILE A 113 10.04 7.15 -9.00
CA ILE A 113 9.08 6.76 -10.02
C ILE A 113 7.84 7.65 -9.89
N PRO A 114 7.67 8.64 -10.77
CA PRO A 114 6.46 9.46 -10.76
C PRO A 114 5.28 8.68 -11.35
N ILE A 115 4.17 8.67 -10.63
CA ILE A 115 2.89 8.15 -11.08
C ILE A 115 1.83 9.26 -11.04
N GLY A 116 0.71 9.09 -11.72
CA GLY A 116 -0.32 10.15 -11.78
C GLY A 116 -1.73 9.62 -11.89
N TYR A 117 -2.65 10.56 -12.12
CA TYR A 117 -3.99 10.23 -12.57
C TYR A 117 -3.88 9.63 -13.98
N GLY A 118 -4.44 8.42 -14.18
CA GLY A 118 -4.46 7.76 -15.48
C GLY A 118 -3.25 6.90 -15.79
N GLU A 119 -2.77 6.98 -17.03
CA GLU A 119 -2.03 5.93 -17.71
C GLU A 119 -0.60 5.66 -17.20
N LYS A 120 0.09 6.61 -16.57
CA LYS A 120 1.51 6.45 -16.21
C LYS A 120 1.85 5.22 -15.37
N TYR A 121 1.02 4.92 -14.36
CA TYR A 121 1.22 3.71 -13.56
C TYR A 121 0.86 2.46 -14.36
N GLU A 122 -0.26 2.51 -15.07
CA GLU A 122 -0.74 1.41 -15.90
C GLU A 122 0.25 1.10 -17.02
N ASP A 123 0.75 2.13 -17.70
CA ASP A 123 1.78 1.98 -18.75
C ASP A 123 3.05 1.34 -18.20
N TRP A 124 3.48 1.79 -17.01
CA TRP A 124 4.69 1.25 -16.37
C TRP A 124 4.57 -0.23 -16.07
N ILE A 125 3.45 -0.69 -15.50
CA ILE A 125 3.29 -2.11 -15.15
C ILE A 125 2.79 -2.97 -16.32
N SER A 126 2.10 -2.39 -17.33
CA SER A 126 1.42 -3.15 -18.38
C SER A 126 2.37 -3.94 -19.28
N SER A 127 3.59 -3.44 -19.48
CA SER A 127 4.63 -4.10 -20.29
C SER A 127 5.22 -5.35 -19.61
N SER A 128 4.97 -5.54 -18.32
CA SER A 128 5.52 -6.62 -17.52
C SER A 128 4.59 -7.84 -17.49
N SER A 129 5.19 -9.04 -17.33
CA SER A 129 4.45 -10.30 -17.20
C SER A 129 3.55 -10.30 -15.96
N THR A 130 2.37 -10.91 -16.07
CA THR A 130 1.50 -11.21 -14.92
C THR A 130 2.03 -12.34 -14.04
N SER A 131 2.92 -13.18 -14.59
CA SER A 131 3.56 -14.26 -13.83
C SER A 131 4.85 -13.77 -13.20
N PHE A 132 4.96 -13.93 -11.89
CA PHE A 132 6.16 -13.68 -11.11
C PHE A 132 6.39 -14.85 -10.14
N ASN A 133 7.61 -15.30 -10.05
CA ASN A 133 7.98 -16.34 -9.09
C ASN A 133 8.39 -15.69 -7.77
N PHE A 134 7.41 -15.52 -6.87
CA PHE A 134 7.66 -14.95 -5.55
C PHE A 134 8.59 -15.88 -4.75
N PRO A 135 9.67 -15.35 -4.18
CA PRO A 135 10.66 -16.16 -3.45
C PRO A 135 10.11 -16.68 -2.12
N GLU A 136 10.64 -17.80 -1.67
CA GLU A 136 10.47 -18.27 -0.30
C GLU A 136 11.53 -17.64 0.60
N PHE A 137 11.12 -17.18 1.79
CA PHE A 137 12.02 -16.57 2.77
C PHE A 137 11.49 -16.75 4.20
N ASP A 138 12.34 -16.46 5.20
CA ASP A 138 11.97 -16.50 6.61
C ASP A 138 10.83 -15.53 6.94
N GLU A 139 9.75 -16.02 7.52
CA GLU A 139 8.57 -15.24 7.92
C GLU A 139 8.88 -14.13 8.96
N ASN A 140 10.01 -14.22 9.65
CA ASN A 140 10.45 -13.19 10.60
C ASN A 140 11.13 -11.99 9.92
N ARG A 141 11.36 -12.04 8.61
CA ARG A 141 11.84 -10.89 7.85
C ARG A 141 10.91 -9.70 7.98
N THR A 142 11.51 -8.50 7.98
CA THR A 142 10.75 -7.25 7.89
C THR A 142 10.02 -7.20 6.55
N ALA A 143 8.70 -7.02 6.62
CA ALA A 143 7.82 -6.86 5.48
C ALA A 143 7.48 -5.39 5.22
N THR A 144 7.27 -4.62 6.30
CA THR A 144 6.79 -3.24 6.20
C THR A 144 7.41 -2.32 7.23
N LEU A 145 7.43 -1.04 6.90
CA LEU A 145 7.87 0.07 7.74
C LEU A 145 6.91 1.25 7.58
N PHE A 146 6.51 1.85 8.67
CA PHE A 146 5.81 3.14 8.71
C PHE A 146 6.31 3.98 9.87
N TYR A 147 5.91 5.26 9.89
CA TYR A 147 6.30 6.18 10.96
C TYR A 147 5.09 6.67 11.72
N THR A 148 5.25 6.73 13.04
CA THR A 148 4.27 7.34 13.95
C THR A 148 4.82 8.65 14.47
N THR A 149 3.98 9.68 14.54
CA THR A 149 4.30 10.93 15.22
C THR A 149 4.01 10.77 16.70
N GLY A 150 5.06 10.79 17.52
CA GLY A 150 4.90 10.94 18.95
C GLY A 150 4.54 12.39 19.33
N THR A 151 4.06 12.61 20.54
CA THR A 151 3.77 13.96 21.08
C THR A 151 5.02 14.81 21.27
N THR A 152 6.20 14.22 21.24
CA THR A 152 7.48 14.88 21.47
C THR A 152 8.57 14.24 20.60
N GLY A 153 9.14 15.02 19.68
CA GLY A 153 10.32 14.62 18.89
C GLY A 153 10.04 14.17 17.46
N ASP A 154 11.07 13.58 16.84
CA ASP A 154 11.00 13.10 15.47
C ASP A 154 10.10 11.86 15.32
N PRO A 155 9.52 11.63 14.13
CA PRO A 155 8.73 10.44 13.86
C PRO A 155 9.50 9.14 14.15
N LYS A 156 8.83 8.17 14.78
CA LYS A 156 9.44 6.87 15.13
C LYS A 156 9.06 5.82 14.10
N GLY A 157 10.07 5.13 13.54
CA GLY A 157 9.86 4.03 12.62
C GLY A 157 9.38 2.77 13.35
N VAL A 158 8.33 2.16 12.83
CA VAL A 158 7.75 0.89 13.29
C VAL A 158 7.82 -0.11 12.16
N THR A 159 8.33 -1.29 12.42
CA THR A 159 8.44 -2.37 11.42
C THR A 159 7.56 -3.55 11.82
N TYR A 160 6.98 -4.20 10.82
CA TYR A 160 6.34 -5.50 10.97
C TYR A 160 7.03 -6.55 10.13
N SER A 161 7.18 -7.76 10.68
CA SER A 161 7.58 -8.94 9.91
C SER A 161 6.38 -9.54 9.17
N HIS A 162 6.64 -10.42 8.21
CA HIS A 162 5.60 -11.18 7.52
C HIS A 162 4.74 -11.96 8.52
N ARG A 163 5.40 -12.65 9.48
CA ARG A 163 4.72 -13.36 10.57
C ARG A 163 3.76 -12.46 11.35
N GLN A 164 4.21 -11.26 11.73
CA GLN A 164 3.37 -10.31 12.48
C GLN A 164 2.16 -9.84 11.67
N LEU A 165 2.32 -9.56 10.38
CA LEU A 165 1.20 -9.19 9.50
C LEU A 165 0.17 -10.31 9.39
N VAL A 166 0.61 -11.56 9.19
CA VAL A 166 -0.29 -12.71 9.09
C VAL A 166 -1.02 -12.95 10.41
N LEU A 167 -0.29 -12.97 11.55
CA LEU A 167 -0.90 -13.20 12.87
C LEU A 167 -1.87 -12.07 13.25
N HIS A 168 -1.54 -10.81 12.91
CA HIS A 168 -2.44 -9.68 13.10
C HIS A 168 -3.73 -9.84 12.28
N THR A 169 -3.60 -10.21 11.01
CA THR A 169 -4.74 -10.44 10.13
C THR A 169 -5.65 -11.56 10.66
N LEU A 170 -5.07 -12.69 11.07
CA LEU A 170 -5.82 -13.79 11.68
C LEU A 170 -6.47 -13.36 13.00
N GLY A 171 -5.77 -12.58 13.84
CA GLY A 171 -6.30 -12.02 15.08
C GLY A 171 -7.49 -11.07 14.85
N LEU A 172 -7.42 -10.21 13.83
CA LEU A 172 -8.54 -9.36 13.43
C LEU A 172 -9.75 -10.20 13.02
N LEU A 173 -9.56 -11.18 12.15
CA LEU A 173 -10.63 -12.03 11.66
C LEU A 173 -11.27 -12.85 12.78
N ALA A 174 -10.46 -13.41 13.69
CA ALA A 174 -10.96 -14.13 14.86
C ALA A 174 -11.74 -13.19 15.80
N GLY A 175 -11.24 -11.97 16.03
CA GLY A 175 -11.91 -10.96 16.84
C GLY A 175 -13.27 -10.57 16.27
N PHE A 176 -13.30 -10.15 15.00
CA PHE A 176 -14.54 -9.74 14.35
C PHE A 176 -15.51 -10.91 14.11
N GLY A 177 -15.00 -12.11 13.87
CA GLY A 177 -15.82 -13.33 13.74
C GLY A 177 -16.46 -13.77 15.05
N SER A 178 -16.04 -13.25 16.21
CA SER A 178 -16.64 -13.54 17.52
C SER A 178 -17.85 -12.66 17.84
N PHE A 179 -18.06 -11.56 17.11
CA PHE A 179 -19.23 -10.71 17.28
C PHE A 179 -20.46 -11.32 16.63
N SER A 180 -21.61 -11.17 17.28
CA SER A 180 -22.90 -11.64 16.75
C SER A 180 -23.62 -10.53 15.96
N GLY A 181 -24.42 -10.94 14.98
CA GLY A 181 -25.21 -10.02 14.16
C GLY A 181 -24.33 -9.12 13.28
N ASP A 182 -24.78 -7.90 13.03
CA ASP A 182 -24.16 -6.94 12.11
C ASP A 182 -22.87 -6.27 12.65
N SER A 183 -22.40 -6.69 13.82
CA SER A 183 -21.17 -6.12 14.44
C SER A 183 -19.88 -6.86 14.00
N GLY A 184 -20.02 -7.98 13.34
CA GLY A 184 -18.91 -8.78 12.82
C GLY A 184 -18.38 -8.26 11.48
N LEU A 185 -17.38 -8.93 10.94
CA LEU A 185 -16.90 -8.74 9.56
C LEU A 185 -17.29 -9.99 8.76
N HIS A 186 -18.15 -9.81 7.78
CA HIS A 186 -18.73 -10.89 7.00
C HIS A 186 -18.28 -10.82 5.54
N ARG A 187 -18.31 -11.95 4.86
CA ARG A 187 -17.86 -12.06 3.46
C ARG A 187 -18.63 -11.15 2.48
N ASP A 188 -19.86 -10.81 2.80
CA ASP A 188 -20.73 -10.01 1.95
C ASP A 188 -20.62 -8.49 2.25
N ASP A 189 -19.76 -8.12 3.21
CA ASP A 189 -19.52 -6.71 3.54
C ASP A 189 -18.70 -6.03 2.45
N VAL A 190 -18.84 -4.71 2.44
CA VAL A 190 -18.03 -3.81 1.60
C VAL A 190 -17.02 -3.07 2.49
N TYR A 191 -15.74 -3.23 2.18
CA TYR A 191 -14.68 -2.51 2.87
C TYR A 191 -14.32 -1.23 2.12
N MET A 192 -14.48 -0.07 2.77
CA MET A 192 -13.98 1.20 2.27
C MET A 192 -13.12 1.87 3.36
N PRO A 193 -11.79 2.00 3.16
CA PRO A 193 -10.93 2.66 4.13
C PRO A 193 -11.23 4.16 4.19
N LEU A 194 -11.51 4.68 5.39
CA LEU A 194 -11.52 6.10 5.70
C LEU A 194 -10.29 6.52 6.51
N THR A 195 -9.57 5.54 7.06
CA THR A 195 -8.23 5.75 7.63
C THR A 195 -7.20 5.62 6.53
N PRO A 196 -6.31 6.62 6.36
CA PRO A 196 -5.31 6.56 5.30
C PRO A 196 -4.45 5.31 5.36
N LEU A 197 -4.19 4.70 4.20
CA LEU A 197 -3.43 3.44 4.11
C LEU A 197 -1.97 3.59 4.56
N PHE A 198 -1.38 4.78 4.42
CA PHE A 198 -0.05 5.05 4.94
C PHE A 198 0.01 5.04 6.48
N HIS A 199 -1.14 5.25 7.17
CA HIS A 199 -1.20 5.28 8.63
C HIS A 199 -1.44 3.89 9.19
N VAL A 200 -0.42 3.32 9.82
CA VAL A 200 -0.45 1.97 10.45
C VAL A 200 -1.06 0.91 9.50
N HIS A 201 -0.77 1.03 8.18
CA HIS A 201 -1.27 0.14 7.13
C HIS A 201 -2.81 -0.02 7.14
N GLY A 202 -3.55 1.09 7.38
CA GLY A 202 -5.00 1.04 7.48
C GLY A 202 -5.48 0.09 8.59
N TRP A 203 -4.71 -0.02 9.69
CA TRP A 203 -4.97 -0.93 10.82
C TRP A 203 -5.01 -2.42 10.41
N GLY A 204 -4.40 -2.78 9.29
CA GLY A 204 -4.36 -4.16 8.77
C GLY A 204 -5.66 -4.61 8.09
N PHE A 205 -6.68 -3.77 8.02
CA PHE A 205 -7.96 -4.12 7.36
C PHE A 205 -7.82 -4.48 5.88
N PRO A 206 -6.91 -3.86 5.06
CA PRO A 206 -6.72 -4.29 3.68
C PRO A 206 -6.33 -5.77 3.55
N TYR A 207 -5.49 -6.27 4.46
CA TYR A 207 -5.12 -7.69 4.49
C TYR A 207 -6.29 -8.58 4.90
N ALA A 208 -7.06 -8.18 5.94
CA ALA A 208 -8.24 -8.91 6.39
C ALA A 208 -9.34 -8.94 5.33
N ALA A 209 -9.64 -7.80 4.69
CA ALA A 209 -10.60 -7.69 3.60
C ALA A 209 -10.21 -8.55 2.40
N THR A 210 -8.92 -8.58 2.05
CA THR A 210 -8.42 -9.44 0.97
C THR A 210 -8.51 -10.91 1.33
N MET A 211 -8.19 -11.31 2.56
CA MET A 211 -8.26 -12.69 3.02
C MET A 211 -9.70 -13.23 3.02
N LEU A 212 -10.68 -12.39 3.35
CA LEU A 212 -12.12 -12.74 3.25
C LEU A 212 -12.66 -12.67 1.82
N GLY A 213 -11.94 -12.02 0.91
CA GLY A 213 -12.41 -11.77 -0.45
C GLY A 213 -13.58 -10.80 -0.48
N LEU A 214 -13.56 -9.73 0.32
CA LEU A 214 -14.59 -8.70 0.36
C LEU A 214 -14.60 -7.87 -0.93
N ARG A 215 -15.74 -7.24 -1.22
CA ARG A 215 -15.73 -6.08 -2.11
C ARG A 215 -14.94 -4.96 -1.43
N GLN A 216 -13.92 -4.43 -2.11
CA GLN A 216 -13.08 -3.35 -1.59
C GLN A 216 -13.27 -2.10 -2.43
N VAL A 217 -13.50 -0.96 -1.79
CA VAL A 217 -13.73 0.33 -2.46
C VAL A 217 -12.72 1.33 -1.93
N TYR A 218 -11.85 1.82 -2.81
CA TYR A 218 -10.79 2.77 -2.47
C TYR A 218 -11.17 4.17 -2.93
N PRO A 219 -11.33 5.14 -1.99
CA PRO A 219 -11.87 6.47 -2.31
C PRO A 219 -10.87 7.39 -3.02
N ASN A 220 -9.61 6.96 -3.17
CA ASN A 220 -8.55 7.80 -3.71
C ASN A 220 -8.27 9.00 -2.77
N ARG A 221 -8.35 10.22 -3.28
CA ARG A 221 -8.30 11.42 -2.44
C ARG A 221 -9.60 11.55 -1.65
N TYR A 222 -9.49 11.88 -0.36
CA TYR A 222 -10.65 12.07 0.50
C TYR A 222 -11.42 13.32 0.07
N ASP A 223 -12.42 13.09 -0.74
CA ASP A 223 -13.39 14.09 -1.17
C ASP A 223 -14.80 13.60 -0.78
N PRO A 224 -15.58 14.38 -0.01
CA PRO A 224 -16.88 13.95 0.48
C PRO A 224 -17.88 13.57 -0.62
N GLU A 225 -17.88 14.28 -1.75
CA GLU A 225 -18.79 13.98 -2.87
C GLU A 225 -18.43 12.64 -3.51
N THR A 226 -17.16 12.41 -3.75
CA THR A 226 -16.65 11.12 -4.29
C THR A 226 -16.97 9.97 -3.34
N ILE A 227 -16.80 10.16 -2.02
CA ILE A 227 -17.11 9.11 -1.03
C ILE A 227 -18.60 8.76 -1.07
N LEU A 228 -19.49 9.77 -1.09
CA LEU A 228 -20.92 9.53 -1.18
C LEU A 228 -21.32 8.80 -2.46
N GLN A 229 -20.76 9.18 -3.61
CA GLN A 229 -20.99 8.48 -4.88
C GLN A 229 -20.54 7.01 -4.84
N LEU A 230 -19.43 6.73 -4.15
CA LEU A 230 -18.93 5.37 -4.01
C LEU A 230 -19.77 4.53 -3.05
N ILE A 231 -20.42 5.14 -2.06
CA ILE A 231 -21.37 4.45 -1.16
C ILE A 231 -22.65 4.06 -1.93
N ASP A 232 -23.10 4.91 -2.85
CA ASP A 232 -24.34 4.72 -3.62
C ASP A 232 -24.14 3.76 -4.83
N SER A 233 -22.90 3.38 -5.17
CA SER A 233 -22.54 2.56 -6.35
C SER A 233 -22.32 1.09 -6.03
#